data_eb96f52ef1058a4c092329ead7eef036
#
_entry.id   eb96f52ef1058a4c092329ead7eef036
#
_cell.length_a   1.000
_cell.length_b   1.000
_cell.length_c   1.000
_cell.angle_alpha   90.00
_cell.angle_beta   90.00
_cell.angle_gamma   90.00
#
_symmetry.space_group_name_H-M   'P 1'
#
loop_
_entity.id
_entity.type
_entity.pdbx_description
1 polymer ?
#
loop_
_entity_poly.entity_id
_entity_poly.type
_entity_poly.pdbx_seq_one_letter_code
_entity_poly.pdbx_strand_id
1 'polypeptide(L)'
;PLLAGATTVMFEGVPTYPDAGRFWEIVEKNKINIFYTAPTAIRSLEAYGNDFVRKYNLDSLKVLGTVGEPINEDAWNWYFNEIGNKKCPIVDTWWQTETGGIMISNLAGINKAKATFATLPLPGISACIVDENGDELKESNVEGKLCIKYPWPSMARTIYGDHKRFIDTYFSAFTGKY
;
A
#
# COMPACT_ATOMS: atom_id res chain seq x y z
N PRO A 1 3.52 -6.99 -11.51
CA PRO A 1 2.89 -8.25 -11.95
C PRO A 1 3.56 -8.82 -13.20
N LEU A 2 3.69 -8.05 -14.29
CA LEU A 2 4.22 -8.54 -15.57
C LEU A 2 5.66 -9.05 -15.46
N LEU A 3 6.52 -8.36 -14.73
CA LEU A 3 7.91 -8.80 -14.48
C LEU A 3 7.97 -10.16 -13.75
N ALA A 4 6.98 -10.43 -12.89
CA ALA A 4 6.85 -11.70 -12.18
C ALA A 4 6.09 -12.77 -12.99
N GLY A 5 5.80 -12.53 -14.28
CA GLY A 5 5.05 -13.45 -15.13
C GLY A 5 3.56 -13.56 -14.79
N ALA A 6 3.02 -12.63 -14.01
CA ALA A 6 1.62 -12.62 -13.66
C ALA A 6 0.76 -11.89 -14.69
N THR A 7 -0.49 -12.33 -14.86
CA THR A 7 -1.48 -11.63 -15.66
C THR A 7 -2.01 -10.41 -14.91
N THR A 8 -2.08 -9.27 -15.58
CA THR A 8 -2.72 -8.06 -15.06
C THR A 8 -4.04 -7.83 -15.76
N VAL A 9 -5.11 -7.67 -14.99
CA VAL A 9 -6.41 -7.23 -15.51
C VAL A 9 -6.45 -5.72 -15.52
N MET A 10 -6.69 -5.15 -16.69
CA MET A 10 -6.92 -3.72 -16.87
C MET A 10 -8.41 -3.45 -16.93
N PHE A 11 -8.87 -2.52 -16.12
CA PHE A 11 -10.25 -2.14 -16.00
C PHE A 11 -10.42 -0.66 -16.35
N GLU A 12 -11.34 -0.37 -17.26
CA GLU A 12 -11.76 0.99 -17.59
C GLU A 12 -13.16 1.24 -17.03
N GLY A 13 -13.32 2.27 -16.23
CA GLY A 13 -14.59 2.65 -15.62
C GLY A 13 -14.45 3.01 -14.14
N VAL A 14 -15.60 3.28 -13.51
CA VAL A 14 -15.68 3.59 -12.09
C VAL A 14 -16.13 2.37 -11.28
N PRO A 15 -15.69 2.24 -10.01
CA PRO A 15 -15.98 1.05 -9.19
C PRO A 15 -17.47 0.82 -8.93
N THR A 16 -18.28 1.86 -9.09
CA THR A 16 -19.71 1.87 -8.75
C THR A 16 -20.65 1.87 -9.96
N TYR A 17 -20.16 1.57 -11.15
CA TYR A 17 -20.99 1.47 -12.34
C TYR A 17 -20.91 0.04 -12.95
N PRO A 18 -22.04 -0.60 -13.25
CA PRO A 18 -23.44 -0.16 -13.06
C PRO A 18 -23.92 -0.11 -11.62
N ASP A 19 -23.23 -0.79 -10.71
CA ASP A 19 -23.48 -0.75 -9.27
C ASP A 19 -22.18 -1.01 -8.46
N ALA A 20 -22.26 -0.96 -7.14
CA ALA A 20 -21.11 -1.15 -6.25
C ALA A 20 -20.55 -2.60 -6.22
N GLY A 21 -21.14 -3.51 -6.96
CA GLY A 21 -20.64 -4.88 -7.17
C GLY A 21 -19.61 -5.01 -8.30
N ARG A 22 -19.33 -3.93 -9.03
CA ARG A 22 -18.49 -3.98 -10.24
C ARG A 22 -17.13 -4.64 -10.05
N PHE A 23 -16.41 -4.32 -9.00
CA PHE A 23 -15.11 -4.95 -8.73
C PHE A 23 -15.26 -6.44 -8.41
N TRP A 24 -16.30 -6.81 -7.69
CA TRP A 24 -16.55 -8.19 -7.29
C TRP A 24 -16.96 -9.06 -8.47
N GLU A 25 -17.74 -8.51 -9.41
CA GLU A 25 -18.03 -9.14 -10.70
C GLU A 25 -16.75 -9.45 -11.48
N ILE A 26 -15.83 -8.49 -11.56
CA ILE A 26 -14.54 -8.65 -12.25
C ILE A 26 -13.69 -9.73 -11.56
N VAL A 27 -13.64 -9.73 -10.22
CA VAL A 27 -12.92 -10.74 -9.43
C VAL A 27 -13.46 -12.13 -9.73
N GLU A 28 -14.78 -12.33 -9.66
CA GLU A 28 -15.40 -13.62 -9.89
C GLU A 28 -15.19 -14.09 -11.34
N LYS A 29 -15.51 -13.25 -12.31
CA LYS A 29 -15.45 -13.56 -13.74
C LYS A 29 -14.05 -13.96 -14.20
N ASN A 30 -13.03 -13.25 -13.72
CA ASN A 30 -11.64 -13.44 -14.14
C ASN A 30 -10.82 -14.29 -13.15
N LYS A 31 -11.44 -14.81 -12.09
CA LYS A 31 -10.75 -15.59 -11.03
C LYS A 31 -9.52 -14.88 -10.49
N ILE A 32 -9.67 -13.60 -10.18
CA ILE A 32 -8.59 -12.76 -9.66
C ILE A 32 -8.03 -13.33 -8.36
N ASN A 33 -6.71 -13.42 -8.26
CA ASN A 33 -6.03 -13.93 -7.08
C ASN A 33 -5.53 -12.82 -6.15
N ILE A 34 -5.20 -11.65 -6.69
CA ILE A 34 -4.69 -10.51 -5.95
C ILE A 34 -5.53 -9.29 -6.30
N PHE A 35 -6.13 -8.67 -5.30
CA PHE A 35 -6.87 -7.42 -5.46
C PHE A 35 -6.16 -6.30 -4.71
N TYR A 36 -5.72 -5.27 -5.44
CA TYR A 36 -4.89 -4.17 -4.95
C TYR A 36 -5.52 -2.84 -5.32
N THR A 37 -5.87 -2.03 -4.31
CA THR A 37 -6.62 -0.79 -4.51
C THR A 37 -6.32 0.25 -3.44
N ALA A 38 -6.87 1.45 -3.59
CA ALA A 38 -6.73 2.52 -2.61
C ALA A 38 -7.75 2.40 -1.46
N PRO A 39 -7.39 2.76 -0.22
CA PRO A 39 -8.31 2.83 0.92
C PRO A 39 -9.56 3.67 0.68
N THR A 40 -9.47 4.76 -0.08
CA THR A 40 -10.63 5.56 -0.49
C THR A 40 -11.65 4.75 -1.28
N ALA A 41 -11.22 3.88 -2.19
CA ALA A 41 -12.13 2.98 -2.91
C ALA A 41 -12.77 1.95 -1.97
N ILE A 42 -12.01 1.41 -1.02
CA ILE A 42 -12.50 0.46 -0.01
C ILE A 42 -13.60 1.13 0.84
N ARG A 43 -13.34 2.31 1.40
CA ARG A 43 -14.33 3.07 2.19
C ARG A 43 -15.59 3.40 1.39
N SER A 44 -15.42 3.79 0.13
CA SER A 44 -16.55 4.06 -0.75
C SER A 44 -17.43 2.82 -0.96
N LEU A 45 -16.83 1.66 -1.19
CA LEU A 45 -17.55 0.41 -1.42
C LEU A 45 -18.19 -0.12 -0.12
N GLU A 46 -17.52 0.01 1.02
CA GLU A 46 -18.05 -0.32 2.34
C GLU A 46 -19.37 0.44 2.61
N ALA A 47 -19.41 1.73 2.27
CA ALA A 47 -20.61 2.57 2.47
C ALA A 47 -21.86 2.09 1.70
N TYR A 48 -21.70 1.30 0.62
CA TYR A 48 -22.81 0.69 -0.11
C TYR A 48 -23.34 -0.60 0.57
N GLY A 49 -22.63 -1.11 1.57
CA GLY A 49 -23.02 -2.31 2.31
C GLY A 49 -22.59 -3.62 1.63
N ASN A 50 -22.83 -4.72 2.37
CA ASN A 50 -22.29 -6.04 2.01
C ASN A 50 -23.09 -6.78 0.93
N ASP A 51 -24.30 -6.35 0.64
CA ASP A 51 -25.17 -7.05 -0.32
C ASP A 51 -24.56 -7.10 -1.73
N PHE A 52 -23.82 -6.06 -2.10
CA PHE A 52 -23.12 -6.02 -3.38
C PHE A 52 -21.93 -7.01 -3.43
N VAL A 53 -21.27 -7.23 -2.31
CA VAL A 53 -20.18 -8.21 -2.21
C VAL A 53 -20.72 -9.64 -2.27
N ARG A 54 -21.78 -9.90 -1.52
CA ARG A 54 -22.37 -11.25 -1.35
C ARG A 54 -23.01 -11.84 -2.60
N LYS A 55 -23.22 -11.02 -3.64
CA LYS A 55 -23.69 -11.49 -4.94
C LYS A 55 -22.65 -12.32 -5.70
N TYR A 56 -21.37 -12.22 -5.35
CA TYR A 56 -20.26 -12.75 -6.13
C TYR A 56 -19.40 -13.71 -5.32
N ASN A 57 -18.84 -14.71 -6.00
CA ASN A 57 -17.88 -15.63 -5.40
C ASN A 57 -16.45 -15.07 -5.47
N LEU A 58 -15.90 -14.73 -4.33
CA LEU A 58 -14.55 -14.19 -4.19
C LEU A 58 -13.50 -15.23 -3.75
N ASP A 59 -13.80 -16.53 -3.78
CA ASP A 59 -12.90 -17.61 -3.31
C ASP A 59 -11.58 -17.72 -4.07
N SER A 60 -11.50 -17.09 -5.24
CA SER A 60 -10.24 -17.02 -6.01
C SER A 60 -9.22 -16.08 -5.39
N LEU A 61 -9.63 -15.14 -4.53
CA LEU A 61 -8.73 -14.22 -3.86
C LEU A 61 -7.81 -14.94 -2.88
N LYS A 62 -6.54 -14.58 -2.91
CA LYS A 62 -5.47 -15.09 -2.05
C LYS A 62 -4.79 -13.99 -1.24
N VAL A 63 -4.70 -12.79 -1.82
CA VAL A 63 -4.07 -11.62 -1.20
C VAL A 63 -4.88 -10.38 -1.54
N LEU A 64 -5.06 -9.55 -0.54
CA LEU A 64 -5.59 -8.19 -0.67
C LEU A 64 -4.47 -7.19 -0.47
N GLY A 65 -4.54 -6.05 -1.11
CA GLY A 65 -3.52 -5.03 -0.93
C GLY A 65 -4.08 -3.62 -0.92
N THR A 66 -3.35 -2.71 -0.27
CA THR A 66 -3.69 -1.29 -0.16
C THR A 66 -2.51 -0.39 -0.50
N VAL A 67 -2.81 0.76 -1.07
CA VAL A 67 -1.81 1.70 -1.57
C VAL A 67 -2.33 3.13 -1.64
N GLY A 68 -1.40 4.08 -1.51
CA GLY A 68 -1.59 5.49 -1.85
C GLY A 68 -1.95 6.38 -0.66
N GLU A 69 -2.54 5.82 0.37
CA GLU A 69 -2.88 6.53 1.62
C GLU A 69 -2.99 5.54 2.79
N PRO A 70 -2.89 5.98 4.04
CA PRO A 70 -3.14 5.12 5.18
C PRO A 70 -4.59 4.60 5.18
N ILE A 71 -4.76 3.31 5.49
CA ILE A 71 -6.08 2.71 5.68
C ILE A 71 -6.49 2.81 7.16
N ASN A 72 -7.72 3.27 7.41
CA ASN A 72 -8.28 3.26 8.77
C ASN A 72 -8.72 1.84 9.19
N GLU A 73 -8.87 1.64 10.49
CA GLU A 73 -9.13 0.32 11.07
C GLU A 73 -10.46 -0.29 10.61
N ASP A 74 -11.53 0.52 10.51
CA ASP A 74 -12.85 0.04 10.09
C ASP A 74 -12.79 -0.50 8.65
N ALA A 75 -12.27 0.28 7.71
CA ALA A 75 -12.11 -0.14 6.33
C ALA A 75 -11.17 -1.36 6.18
N TRP A 76 -10.11 -1.43 6.99
CA TRP A 76 -9.22 -2.59 7.02
C TRP A 76 -9.97 -3.84 7.48
N ASN A 77 -10.75 -3.73 8.56
CA ASN A 77 -11.55 -4.83 9.10
C ASN A 77 -12.63 -5.28 8.13
N TRP A 78 -13.33 -4.34 7.50
CA TRP A 78 -14.31 -4.66 6.47
C TRP A 78 -13.66 -5.41 5.29
N TYR A 79 -12.54 -4.90 4.79
CA TYR A 79 -11.80 -5.49 3.70
C TYR A 79 -11.32 -6.90 4.02
N PHE A 80 -10.82 -7.12 5.23
CA PHE A 80 -10.40 -8.44 5.70
C PHE A 80 -11.57 -9.41 5.87
N ASN A 81 -12.65 -8.94 6.50
CA ASN A 81 -13.77 -9.81 6.87
C ASN A 81 -14.65 -10.15 5.68
N GLU A 82 -15.10 -9.15 4.92
CA GLU A 82 -16.11 -9.31 3.87
C GLU A 82 -15.47 -9.69 2.53
N ILE A 83 -14.37 -9.05 2.14
CA ILE A 83 -13.72 -9.31 0.85
C ILE A 83 -12.73 -10.48 0.97
N GLY A 84 -11.93 -10.48 2.00
CA GLY A 84 -10.93 -11.51 2.26
C GLY A 84 -11.45 -12.77 2.91
N ASN A 85 -12.75 -12.82 3.26
CA ASN A 85 -13.37 -13.94 3.96
C ASN A 85 -12.56 -14.42 5.19
N LYS A 86 -11.93 -13.49 5.91
CA LYS A 86 -11.05 -13.71 7.06
C LYS A 86 -9.85 -14.64 6.78
N LYS A 87 -9.51 -14.84 5.51
CA LYS A 87 -8.45 -15.74 5.06
C LYS A 87 -7.34 -15.02 4.29
N CYS A 88 -7.72 -14.03 3.47
CA CYS A 88 -6.74 -13.32 2.65
C CYS A 88 -5.95 -12.33 3.51
N PRO A 89 -4.62 -12.43 3.58
CA PRO A 89 -3.82 -11.41 4.21
C PRO A 89 -3.97 -10.08 3.46
N ILE A 90 -4.02 -8.99 4.23
CA ILE A 90 -3.92 -7.65 3.66
C ILE A 90 -2.46 -7.22 3.68
N VAL A 91 -1.97 -6.79 2.53
CA VAL A 91 -0.63 -6.23 2.31
C VAL A 91 -0.79 -4.73 2.15
N ASP A 92 -0.49 -3.99 3.19
CA ASP A 92 -0.48 -2.53 3.17
C ASP A 92 0.89 -2.04 2.73
N THR A 93 0.94 -1.19 1.70
CA THR A 93 2.20 -0.81 1.06
C THR A 93 2.44 0.69 1.20
N TRP A 94 3.57 1.05 1.81
CA TRP A 94 4.02 2.43 1.84
C TRP A 94 5.13 2.66 0.81
N TRP A 95 4.89 3.64 -0.05
CA TRP A 95 5.84 4.14 -1.04
C TRP A 95 5.40 5.51 -1.55
N GLN A 96 6.26 6.17 -2.27
CA GLN A 96 6.02 7.45 -2.93
C GLN A 96 6.48 7.38 -4.38
N THR A 97 6.05 8.32 -5.20
CA THR A 97 6.53 8.48 -6.58
C THR A 97 8.06 8.56 -6.61
N GLU A 98 8.64 9.27 -5.67
CA GLU A 98 10.08 9.52 -5.52
C GLU A 98 10.85 8.27 -5.08
N THR A 99 10.22 7.36 -4.38
CA THR A 99 10.86 6.10 -3.99
C THR A 99 10.92 5.10 -5.14
N GLY A 100 10.05 5.25 -6.16
CA GLY A 100 10.02 4.41 -7.35
C GLY A 100 9.59 2.96 -7.10
N GLY A 101 9.32 2.59 -5.85
CA GLY A 101 8.90 1.26 -5.44
C GLY A 101 8.51 1.22 -3.98
N ILE A 102 7.95 0.08 -3.56
CA ILE A 102 7.50 -0.15 -2.19
C ILE A 102 8.72 -0.21 -1.25
N MET A 103 8.64 0.53 -0.15
CA MET A 103 9.70 0.65 0.85
C MET A 103 9.36 -0.10 2.14
N ILE A 104 8.11 0.01 2.59
CA ILE A 104 7.63 -0.58 3.84
C ILE A 104 6.36 -1.36 3.53
N SER A 105 6.31 -2.62 3.92
CA SER A 105 5.15 -3.48 3.73
C SER A 105 5.29 -4.77 4.52
N ASN A 106 4.18 -5.34 4.96
CA ASN A 106 4.19 -6.72 5.38
C ASN A 106 4.31 -7.66 4.15
N LEU A 107 4.91 -8.81 4.36
CA LEU A 107 5.01 -9.87 3.37
C LEU A 107 4.00 -10.96 3.69
N ALA A 108 3.05 -11.19 2.79
CA ALA A 108 2.00 -12.20 2.97
C ALA A 108 2.59 -13.58 3.24
N GLY A 109 2.15 -14.23 4.32
CA GLY A 109 2.65 -15.54 4.73
C GLY A 109 3.97 -15.51 5.52
N ILE A 110 4.65 -14.38 5.64
CA ILE A 110 5.91 -14.22 6.39
C ILE A 110 5.68 -13.38 7.65
N ASN A 111 5.12 -12.18 7.48
CA ASN A 111 4.83 -11.28 8.60
C ASN A 111 3.32 -11.21 8.84
N LYS A 112 2.95 -11.03 10.10
CA LYS A 112 1.56 -10.72 10.45
C LYS A 112 1.22 -9.31 9.96
N ALA A 113 0.08 -9.17 9.29
CA ALA A 113 -0.51 -7.87 9.03
C ALA A 113 -1.01 -7.26 10.35
N LYS A 114 -0.96 -5.94 10.44
CA LYS A 114 -1.55 -5.16 11.53
C LYS A 114 -2.38 -4.05 10.89
N ALA A 115 -3.63 -3.95 11.31
CA ALA A 115 -4.51 -2.90 10.82
C ALA A 115 -3.85 -1.52 10.98
N THR A 116 -3.97 -0.69 9.96
CA THR A 116 -3.41 0.68 9.87
C THR A 116 -1.90 0.81 9.73
N PHE A 117 -1.15 -0.30 9.66
CA PHE A 117 0.31 -0.27 9.59
C PHE A 117 0.85 -0.95 8.33
N ALA A 118 1.73 -0.29 7.61
CA ALA A 118 2.53 -0.91 6.55
C ALA A 118 3.59 -1.89 7.10
N THR A 119 3.91 -1.80 8.38
CA THR A 119 4.70 -2.68 9.23
C THR A 119 6.22 -2.54 9.09
N LEU A 120 6.89 -3.32 8.24
CA LEU A 120 8.35 -3.43 8.26
C LEU A 120 8.99 -2.93 6.96
N PRO A 121 10.18 -2.32 7.03
CA PRO A 121 10.96 -2.05 5.84
C PRO A 121 11.24 -3.33 5.05
N LEU A 122 11.15 -3.24 3.73
CA LEU A 122 11.52 -4.35 2.86
C LEU A 122 13.04 -4.63 2.91
N PRO A 123 13.50 -5.85 2.58
CA PRO A 123 14.92 -6.18 2.52
C PRO A 123 15.70 -5.17 1.66
N GLY A 124 16.78 -4.63 2.22
CA GLY A 124 17.60 -3.59 1.59
C GLY A 124 17.18 -2.16 1.88
N ILE A 125 16.05 -1.93 2.55
CA ILE A 125 15.59 -0.60 2.96
C ILE A 125 15.97 -0.36 4.41
N SER A 126 16.77 0.67 4.67
CA SER A 126 17.18 1.08 6.02
C SER A 126 16.40 2.31 6.45
N ALA A 127 15.20 2.09 6.98
CA ALA A 127 14.36 3.15 7.53
C ALA A 127 14.75 3.49 8.98
N CYS A 128 14.54 4.74 9.37
CA CYS A 128 14.64 5.18 10.77
C CYS A 128 13.59 6.26 11.05
N ILE A 129 13.27 6.42 12.33
CA ILE A 129 12.48 7.55 12.82
C ILE A 129 13.45 8.53 13.46
N VAL A 130 13.32 9.81 13.13
CA VAL A 130 14.16 10.87 13.69
C VAL A 130 13.31 11.96 14.34
N ASP A 131 13.91 12.63 15.32
CA ASP A 131 13.33 13.82 15.95
C ASP A 131 13.47 15.08 15.08
N GLU A 132 13.12 16.24 15.62
CA GLU A 132 13.21 17.54 14.93
C GLU A 132 14.66 17.96 14.60
N ASN A 133 15.64 17.41 15.31
CA ASN A 133 17.07 17.70 15.10
C ASN A 133 17.71 16.70 14.10
N GLY A 134 16.99 15.65 13.73
CA GLY A 134 17.49 14.57 12.88
C GLY A 134 18.19 13.45 13.64
N ASP A 135 18.08 13.42 14.96
CA ASP A 135 18.62 12.35 15.79
C ASP A 135 17.70 11.12 15.77
N GLU A 136 18.29 9.93 15.62
CA GLU A 136 17.53 8.68 15.48
C GLU A 136 16.91 8.28 16.82
N LEU A 137 15.59 8.15 16.83
CA LEU A 137 14.82 7.62 17.95
C LEU A 137 14.85 6.08 17.90
N LYS A 138 15.37 5.45 18.95
CA LYS A 138 15.56 4.00 19.03
C LYS A 138 14.58 3.30 19.96
N GLU A 139 13.83 4.06 20.73
CA GLU A 139 12.86 3.57 21.68
C GLU A 139 11.62 3.03 20.94
N SER A 140 10.83 2.21 21.63
CA SER A 140 9.53 1.76 21.14
C SER A 140 8.46 2.82 21.38
N ASN A 141 7.45 2.87 20.52
CA ASN A 141 6.32 3.80 20.61
C ASN A 141 6.72 5.29 20.55
N VAL A 142 7.66 5.61 19.68
CA VAL A 142 8.06 6.99 19.39
C VAL A 142 7.35 7.53 18.17
N GLU A 143 7.14 8.83 18.15
CA GLU A 143 6.65 9.57 16.98
C GLU A 143 7.79 10.47 16.46
N GLY A 144 7.90 10.55 15.14
CA GLY A 144 8.93 11.37 14.50
C GLY A 144 8.83 11.31 12.98
N LYS A 145 9.83 11.84 12.32
CA LYS A 145 9.92 11.86 10.86
C LYS A 145 10.53 10.57 10.34
N LEU A 146 9.88 9.93 9.37
CA LEU A 146 10.41 8.75 8.70
C LEU A 146 11.50 9.17 7.72
N CYS A 147 12.68 8.59 7.89
CA CYS A 147 13.81 8.79 6.99
C CYS A 147 14.36 7.45 6.48
N ILE A 148 14.98 7.49 5.30
CA ILE A 148 15.70 6.36 4.71
C ILE A 148 17.20 6.70 4.74
N LYS A 149 18.01 5.85 5.37
CA LYS A 149 19.42 6.14 5.64
C LYS A 149 20.35 5.93 4.47
N TYR A 150 20.02 5.04 3.57
CA TYR A 150 20.88 4.67 2.44
C TYR A 150 20.09 4.66 1.13
N PRO A 151 20.73 4.98 0.01
CA PRO A 151 20.10 4.93 -1.30
C PRO A 151 19.67 3.48 -1.64
N TRP A 152 18.63 3.36 -2.43
CA TRP A 152 18.07 2.10 -2.92
C TRP A 152 17.94 2.14 -4.45
N PRO A 153 17.81 0.99 -5.14
CA PRO A 153 17.90 0.93 -6.61
C PRO A 153 16.87 1.80 -7.37
N SER A 154 15.66 1.94 -6.84
CA SER A 154 14.57 2.71 -7.48
C SER A 154 14.47 4.16 -7.02
N MET A 155 15.40 4.64 -6.19
CA MET A 155 15.41 6.02 -5.70
C MET A 155 15.46 7.01 -6.85
N ALA A 156 14.67 8.08 -6.77
CA ALA A 156 14.76 9.21 -7.69
C ALA A 156 16.18 9.83 -7.65
N ARG A 157 16.71 10.17 -8.80
CA ARG A 157 18.09 10.70 -8.95
C ARG A 157 18.13 12.20 -9.14
N THR A 158 17.04 12.77 -9.63
CA THR A 158 16.92 14.19 -9.90
C THR A 158 15.47 14.55 -10.27
N ILE A 159 15.18 15.83 -10.29
CA ILE A 159 14.02 16.41 -10.99
C ILE A 159 14.51 16.86 -12.36
N TYR A 160 13.81 16.49 -13.42
CA TYR A 160 14.19 16.86 -14.78
C TYR A 160 14.33 18.38 -14.92
N GLY A 161 15.51 18.80 -15.38
CA GLY A 161 15.84 20.23 -15.58
C GLY A 161 16.09 21.04 -14.30
N ASP A 162 15.95 20.46 -13.09
CA ASP A 162 16.10 21.18 -11.83
C ASP A 162 16.68 20.28 -10.71
N HIS A 163 17.95 19.97 -10.84
CA HIS A 163 18.65 19.16 -9.83
C HIS A 163 18.74 19.85 -8.47
N LYS A 164 18.87 21.19 -8.46
CA LYS A 164 18.93 21.95 -7.22
C LYS A 164 17.66 21.76 -6.39
N ARG A 165 16.49 21.85 -7.02
CA ARG A 165 15.21 21.61 -6.36
C ARG A 165 15.12 20.20 -5.79
N PHE A 166 15.65 19.21 -6.48
CA PHE A 166 15.72 17.83 -5.96
C PHE A 166 16.46 17.76 -4.63
N ILE A 167 17.66 18.35 -4.57
CA ILE A 167 18.47 18.40 -3.34
C ILE A 167 17.75 19.18 -2.24
N ASP A 168 17.26 20.36 -2.57
CA ASP A 168 16.59 21.24 -1.60
C ASP A 168 15.32 20.60 -1.01
N THR A 169 14.60 19.79 -1.82
CA THR A 169 13.35 19.16 -1.38
C THR A 169 13.60 17.93 -0.50
N TYR A 170 14.53 17.07 -0.89
CA TYR A 170 14.64 15.72 -0.28
C TYR A 170 15.82 15.54 0.65
N PHE A 171 16.82 16.45 0.64
CA PHE A 171 18.05 16.28 1.43
C PHE A 171 18.40 17.47 2.31
N SER A 172 17.63 18.56 2.28
CA SER A 172 17.94 19.76 3.07
C SER A 172 17.53 19.63 4.54
N ALA A 173 16.53 18.80 4.85
CA ALA A 173 16.00 18.69 6.19
C ALA A 173 17.01 17.98 7.14
N PHE A 174 17.61 16.88 6.66
CA PHE A 174 18.55 16.09 7.47
C PHE A 174 19.72 15.62 6.62
N THR A 175 20.94 16.02 7.02
CA THR A 175 22.15 15.66 6.28
C THR A 175 22.32 14.14 6.21
N GLY A 176 22.49 13.62 4.99
CA GLY A 176 22.74 12.20 4.73
C GLY A 176 21.52 11.27 4.88
N LYS A 177 20.32 11.81 4.99
CA LYS A 177 19.05 11.04 5.02
C LYS A 177 18.07 11.59 3.97
N TYR A 178 17.30 10.70 3.39
CA TYR A 178 16.21 10.99 2.45
C TYR A 178 14.87 10.96 3.19
#